data_c128148b689fcc5f60651c9ca56b9f8d
#
_entry.id   c128148b689fcc5f60651c9ca56b9f8d
#
_cell.length_a   1.000
_cell.length_b   1.000
_cell.length_c   1.000
_cell.angle_alpha   90.00
_cell.angle_beta   90.00
_cell.angle_gamma   90.00
#
_symmetry.space_group_name_H-M   'P 1'
#
loop_
_entity.id
_entity.type
_entity.pdbx_description
1 polymer ?
#
loop_
_entity_poly.entity_id
_entity_poly.type
_entity_poly.pdbx_seq_one_letter_code
_entity_poly.pdbx_strand_id
1 'polypeptide(L)'
;MSATCVPVLGSLKIETGWPYQINCNAKFGDQYCTVNKNTAANKLSGTATGGTTTTLIDTVWLTQADDYWNWGTVTFNSGLNNGDSRKIVDFDNATRKATIDYAVDNAVIAGDTYTIQRGCDKTLNMCDTVYGNTVNFHGFHTIPL
;
A
#
# COMPACT_ATOMS: atom_id res chain seq x y z
N MET A 1 -17.34 -56.39 -2.87
CA MET A 1 -17.58 -54.96 -3.16
C MET A 1 -16.99 -54.19 -1.99
N SER A 2 -15.92 -53.45 -2.25
CA SER A 2 -15.23 -52.66 -1.23
C SER A 2 -15.76 -51.22 -1.28
N ALA A 3 -16.49 -50.80 -0.25
CA ALA A 3 -16.98 -49.44 -0.13
C ALA A 3 -15.84 -48.55 0.39
N THR A 4 -15.29 -47.71 -0.46
CA THR A 4 -14.31 -46.68 -0.04
C THR A 4 -15.06 -45.51 0.59
N CYS A 5 -15.02 -45.39 1.92
CA CYS A 5 -15.44 -44.18 2.61
C CYS A 5 -14.46 -43.06 2.27
N VAL A 6 -14.85 -42.13 1.41
CA VAL A 6 -14.13 -40.89 1.21
C VAL A 6 -14.49 -39.98 2.38
N PRO A 7 -13.52 -39.48 3.20
CA PRO A 7 -13.85 -38.58 4.27
C PRO A 7 -14.34 -37.24 3.69
N VAL A 8 -15.59 -36.91 3.94
CA VAL A 8 -16.25 -35.66 3.53
C VAL A 8 -15.62 -34.43 4.19
N LEU A 9 -14.71 -34.60 5.12
CA LEU A 9 -14.03 -33.54 5.87
C LEU A 9 -13.04 -32.68 5.04
N GLY A 10 -12.70 -33.11 3.82
CA GLY A 10 -11.79 -32.35 2.94
C GLY A 10 -12.43 -31.20 2.18
N SER A 11 -13.74 -31.03 2.23
CA SER A 11 -14.47 -30.02 1.44
C SER A 11 -15.11 -28.91 2.26
N LEU A 12 -15.05 -28.96 3.57
CA LEU A 12 -15.44 -27.81 4.40
C LEU A 12 -14.28 -26.81 4.47
N LYS A 13 -14.01 -26.13 3.37
CA LYS A 13 -13.47 -24.78 3.46
C LYS A 13 -14.59 -23.92 4.06
N ILE A 14 -14.64 -23.89 5.37
CA ILE A 14 -15.34 -22.82 6.07
C ILE A 14 -14.56 -21.57 5.67
N GLU A 15 -15.07 -20.82 4.70
CA GLU A 15 -14.68 -19.42 4.54
C GLU A 15 -15.15 -18.75 5.82
N THR A 16 -14.28 -18.78 6.82
CA THR A 16 -14.46 -17.95 8.00
C THR A 16 -14.57 -16.53 7.49
N GLY A 17 -15.70 -15.88 7.73
CA GLY A 17 -15.88 -14.48 7.35
C GLY A 17 -14.70 -13.63 7.83
N TRP A 18 -14.70 -12.38 7.48
CA TRP A 18 -13.61 -11.47 7.83
C TRP A 18 -13.33 -11.50 9.33
N PRO A 19 -12.05 -11.52 9.73
CA PRO A 19 -11.69 -11.56 11.13
C PRO A 19 -12.27 -10.36 11.88
N TYR A 20 -12.73 -10.58 13.10
CA TYR A 20 -13.25 -9.54 13.99
C TYR A 20 -12.07 -8.74 14.55
N GLN A 21 -11.73 -7.62 13.93
CA GLN A 21 -10.60 -6.75 14.29
C GLN A 21 -10.94 -5.28 14.09
N ILE A 22 -10.24 -4.39 14.81
CA ILE A 22 -10.45 -2.95 14.73
C ILE A 22 -10.08 -2.42 13.34
N ASN A 23 -9.00 -2.94 12.75
CA ASN A 23 -8.51 -2.50 11.45
C ASN A 23 -9.35 -3.04 10.29
N CYS A 24 -9.37 -2.30 9.20
CA CYS A 24 -10.07 -2.69 7.98
C CYS A 24 -9.51 -3.99 7.38
N ASN A 25 -10.39 -4.95 7.13
CA ASN A 25 -10.05 -6.22 6.50
C ASN A 25 -9.90 -6.12 4.97
N ALA A 26 -10.56 -5.14 4.32
CA ALA A 26 -10.49 -4.97 2.88
C ALA A 26 -9.07 -4.64 2.42
N LYS A 27 -8.63 -5.16 1.28
CA LYS A 27 -7.39 -4.72 0.64
C LYS A 27 -7.62 -3.33 0.05
N PHE A 28 -6.66 -2.42 0.26
CA PHE A 28 -6.77 -1.06 -0.25
C PHE A 28 -7.01 -1.03 -1.76
N GLY A 29 -8.11 -0.40 -2.15
CA GLY A 29 -8.52 -0.25 -3.54
C GLY A 29 -8.98 -1.53 -4.24
N ASP A 30 -9.44 -2.54 -3.50
CA ASP A 30 -10.15 -3.70 -4.04
C ASP A 30 -11.66 -3.41 -4.19
N GLN A 31 -12.42 -4.43 -4.61
CA GLN A 31 -13.87 -4.33 -4.80
C GLN A 31 -14.65 -4.00 -3.52
N TYR A 32 -14.10 -4.27 -2.34
CA TYR A 32 -14.71 -3.99 -1.05
C TYR A 32 -14.34 -2.59 -0.53
N CYS A 33 -13.08 -2.20 -0.69
CA CYS A 33 -12.59 -0.87 -0.34
C CYS A 33 -13.10 0.22 -1.29
N THR A 34 -13.21 -0.07 -2.59
CA THR A 34 -13.68 0.82 -3.67
C THR A 34 -12.88 2.11 -3.92
N VAL A 35 -11.87 2.43 -3.12
CA VAL A 35 -11.01 3.61 -3.35
C VAL A 35 -10.26 3.46 -4.67
N ASN A 36 -10.41 4.43 -5.56
CA ASN A 36 -9.68 4.42 -6.82
C ASN A 36 -8.21 4.85 -6.61
N LYS A 37 -7.30 3.88 -6.68
CA LYS A 37 -5.86 4.08 -6.51
C LYS A 37 -5.18 4.83 -7.66
N ASN A 38 -5.83 4.94 -8.81
CA ASN A 38 -5.25 5.49 -10.04
C ASN A 38 -5.63 6.96 -10.29
N THR A 39 -6.29 7.60 -9.35
CA THR A 39 -6.53 9.05 -9.43
C THR A 39 -5.22 9.82 -9.27
N ALA A 40 -5.15 11.03 -9.81
CA ALA A 40 -3.97 11.90 -9.67
C ALA A 40 -3.62 12.23 -8.21
N ALA A 41 -4.61 12.19 -7.30
CA ALA A 41 -4.38 12.34 -5.87
C ALA A 41 -3.70 11.11 -5.24
N ASN A 42 -3.91 9.92 -5.79
CA ASN A 42 -3.46 8.66 -5.20
C ASN A 42 -2.27 8.03 -5.93
N LYS A 43 -1.91 8.56 -7.10
CA LYS A 43 -0.84 8.02 -7.94
C LYS A 43 -0.08 9.15 -8.63
N LEU A 44 1.24 9.08 -8.57
CA LEU A 44 2.14 10.01 -9.22
C LEU A 44 3.25 9.22 -9.92
N SER A 45 3.66 9.67 -11.09
CA SER A 45 4.88 9.21 -11.76
C SER A 45 5.86 10.36 -11.83
N GLY A 46 7.12 10.10 -11.54
CA GLY A 46 8.17 11.10 -11.49
C GLY A 46 9.51 10.53 -11.91
N THR A 47 10.52 11.38 -11.82
CA THR A 47 11.92 11.04 -12.08
C THR A 47 12.73 11.41 -10.86
N ALA A 48 13.42 10.45 -10.28
CA ALA A 48 14.25 10.65 -9.10
C ALA A 48 15.33 11.69 -9.36
N THR A 49 15.56 12.56 -8.39
CA THR A 49 16.71 13.46 -8.35
C THR A 49 17.90 12.84 -7.62
N GLY A 50 17.68 11.71 -6.95
CA GLY A 50 18.68 10.92 -6.24
C GLY A 50 18.05 10.00 -5.21
N GLY A 51 18.87 9.39 -4.38
CA GLY A 51 18.44 8.51 -3.31
C GLY A 51 19.55 7.57 -2.84
N THR A 52 19.16 6.52 -2.16
CA THR A 52 20.01 5.44 -1.70
C THR A 52 19.32 4.11 -2.00
N THR A 53 19.82 3.02 -1.45
CA THR A 53 19.14 1.72 -1.52
C THR A 53 17.83 1.68 -0.71
N THR A 54 17.63 2.61 0.23
CA THR A 54 16.48 2.67 1.13
C THR A 54 15.66 3.97 1.00
N THR A 55 16.08 4.89 0.14
CA THR A 55 15.40 6.19 -0.02
C THR A 55 15.28 6.58 -1.48
N LEU A 56 14.13 7.20 -1.81
CA LEU A 56 13.89 7.88 -3.08
C LEU A 56 13.77 9.39 -2.79
N ILE A 57 14.50 10.21 -3.53
CA ILE A 57 14.42 11.67 -3.45
C ILE A 57 13.98 12.21 -4.80
N ASP A 58 12.95 13.05 -4.79
CA ASP A 58 12.50 13.78 -5.97
C ASP A 58 12.05 15.19 -5.58
N THR A 59 12.91 16.17 -5.83
CA THR A 59 12.66 17.57 -5.48
C THR A 59 11.69 18.28 -6.41
N VAL A 60 11.31 17.66 -7.53
CA VAL A 60 10.44 18.24 -8.55
C VAL A 60 8.98 17.81 -8.35
N TRP A 61 8.73 16.52 -8.23
CA TRP A 61 7.39 15.94 -8.26
C TRP A 61 6.80 15.60 -6.89
N LEU A 62 7.64 15.28 -5.90
CA LEU A 62 7.18 14.98 -4.54
C LEU A 62 6.95 16.28 -3.75
N THR A 63 5.84 16.97 -4.02
CA THR A 63 5.48 18.27 -3.42
C THR A 63 4.35 18.18 -2.39
N GLN A 64 3.87 16.97 -2.09
CA GLN A 64 2.76 16.75 -1.17
C GLN A 64 3.17 17.02 0.28
N ALA A 65 2.17 17.13 1.17
CA ALA A 65 2.38 17.31 2.59
C ALA A 65 3.18 16.14 3.19
N ASP A 66 3.74 16.38 4.35
CA ASP A 66 4.40 15.35 5.15
C ASP A 66 3.51 14.13 5.34
N ASP A 67 4.08 12.95 5.41
CA ASP A 67 3.37 11.66 5.55
C ASP A 67 2.38 11.30 4.41
N TYR A 68 2.25 12.13 3.38
CA TYR A 68 1.23 11.92 2.33
C TYR A 68 1.33 10.56 1.64
N TRP A 69 2.54 10.06 1.44
CA TRP A 69 2.81 8.80 0.74
C TRP A 69 3.03 7.62 1.68
N ASN A 70 2.92 7.82 3.00
CA ASN A 70 3.07 6.76 3.99
C ASN A 70 2.08 5.60 3.72
N TRP A 71 2.52 4.38 4.02
CA TRP A 71 1.80 3.14 3.73
C TRP A 71 1.64 2.84 2.24
N GLY A 72 2.09 3.73 1.38
CA GLY A 72 2.05 3.61 -0.06
C GLY A 72 3.08 2.63 -0.62
N THR A 73 3.18 2.62 -1.93
CA THR A 73 4.13 1.78 -2.66
C THR A 73 4.83 2.62 -3.72
N VAL A 74 6.13 2.47 -3.83
CA VAL A 74 6.91 2.96 -4.96
C VAL A 74 7.28 1.79 -5.86
N THR A 75 7.16 1.98 -7.17
CA THR A 75 7.59 1.02 -8.20
C THR A 75 8.57 1.74 -9.10
N PHE A 76 9.75 1.17 -9.28
CA PHE A 76 10.77 1.72 -10.19
C PHE A 76 10.47 1.26 -11.62
N ASN A 77 10.46 2.21 -12.55
CA ASN A 77 10.09 1.96 -13.95
C ASN A 77 11.30 1.99 -14.90
N SER A 78 12.47 2.38 -14.39
CA SER A 78 13.73 2.38 -15.13
C SER A 78 14.93 2.24 -14.20
N GLY A 79 16.15 2.27 -14.76
CA GLY A 79 17.37 2.10 -14.02
C GLY A 79 17.65 0.65 -13.63
N LEU A 80 18.61 0.46 -12.71
CA LEU A 80 19.02 -0.87 -12.26
C LEU A 80 18.00 -1.58 -11.37
N ASN A 81 17.04 -0.82 -10.79
CA ASN A 81 15.96 -1.34 -9.96
C ASN A 81 14.64 -1.48 -10.73
N ASN A 82 14.67 -1.46 -12.08
CA ASN A 82 13.46 -1.52 -12.90
C ASN A 82 12.62 -2.78 -12.59
N GLY A 83 11.34 -2.56 -12.30
CA GLY A 83 10.38 -3.61 -11.93
C GLY A 83 10.28 -3.84 -10.42
N ASP A 84 11.20 -3.33 -9.62
CA ASP A 84 11.12 -3.44 -8.17
C ASP A 84 10.02 -2.55 -7.58
N SER A 85 9.29 -3.12 -6.62
CA SER A 85 8.28 -2.40 -5.83
C SER A 85 8.60 -2.52 -4.34
N ARG A 86 8.53 -1.40 -3.64
CA ARG A 86 8.77 -1.33 -2.19
C ARG A 86 7.67 -0.52 -1.50
N LYS A 87 7.41 -0.85 -0.25
CA LYS A 87 6.47 -0.12 0.58
C LYS A 87 7.13 1.13 1.14
N ILE A 88 6.38 2.22 1.22
CA ILE A 88 6.84 3.47 1.82
C ILE A 88 6.47 3.44 3.30
N VAL A 89 7.46 3.66 4.15
CA VAL A 89 7.28 3.72 5.61
C VAL A 89 7.23 5.14 6.12
N ASP A 90 7.88 6.07 5.42
CA ASP A 90 7.96 7.46 5.81
C ASP A 90 8.14 8.37 4.60
N PHE A 91 7.49 9.52 4.60
CA PHE A 91 7.64 10.55 3.60
C PHE A 91 7.85 11.91 4.27
N ASP A 92 9.02 12.48 4.07
CA ASP A 92 9.43 13.81 4.55
C ASP A 92 9.32 14.84 3.41
N ASN A 93 8.38 15.75 3.56
CA ASN A 93 8.17 16.83 2.58
C ASN A 93 9.33 17.85 2.57
N ALA A 94 9.99 18.09 3.70
CA ALA A 94 11.06 19.08 3.76
C ALA A 94 12.27 18.70 2.89
N THR A 95 12.59 17.40 2.86
CA THR A 95 13.68 16.83 2.06
C THR A 95 13.21 16.16 0.78
N ARG A 96 11.89 16.11 0.53
CA ARG A 96 11.27 15.45 -0.63
C ARG A 96 11.69 13.98 -0.75
N LYS A 97 11.79 13.32 0.39
CA LYS A 97 12.34 11.98 0.54
C LYS A 97 11.27 10.99 0.95
N ALA A 98 11.14 9.91 0.18
CA ALA A 98 10.38 8.74 0.58
C ALA A 98 11.35 7.65 1.06
N THR A 99 11.14 7.17 2.29
CA THR A 99 11.88 6.06 2.89
C THR A 99 11.12 4.76 2.66
N ILE A 100 11.79 3.73 2.18
CA ILE A 100 11.19 2.43 1.87
C ILE A 100 11.55 1.38 2.93
N ASP A 101 10.68 0.38 3.06
CA ASP A 101 10.74 -0.65 4.12
C ASP A 101 11.95 -1.58 3.99
N TYR A 102 12.30 -1.98 2.77
CA TYR A 102 13.44 -2.84 2.47
C TYR A 102 14.30 -2.23 1.38
N ALA A 103 15.61 -2.37 1.50
CA ALA A 103 16.53 -1.90 0.50
C ALA A 103 16.25 -2.51 -0.88
N VAL A 104 16.41 -1.72 -1.92
CA VAL A 104 16.54 -2.20 -3.30
C VAL A 104 18.01 -2.61 -3.55
N ASP A 105 18.25 -3.38 -4.59
CA ASP A 105 19.58 -3.95 -4.84
C ASP A 105 20.62 -2.87 -5.21
N ASN A 106 20.20 -1.80 -5.84
CA ASN A 106 21.06 -0.72 -6.30
C ASN A 106 20.58 0.62 -5.74
N ALA A 107 21.50 1.55 -5.50
CA ALA A 107 21.13 2.91 -5.10
C ALA A 107 20.25 3.58 -6.17
N VAL A 108 19.23 4.30 -5.75
CA VAL A 108 18.41 5.14 -6.64
C VAL A 108 19.26 6.32 -7.08
N ILE A 109 19.37 6.51 -8.38
CA ILE A 109 20.16 7.60 -8.97
C ILE A 109 19.28 8.62 -9.68
N ALA A 110 19.83 9.80 -9.92
CA ALA A 110 19.14 10.81 -10.71
C ALA A 110 18.86 10.29 -12.12
N GLY A 111 17.62 10.46 -12.58
CA GLY A 111 17.16 9.95 -13.87
C GLY A 111 16.33 8.67 -13.79
N ASP A 112 16.37 7.94 -12.69
CA ASP A 112 15.50 6.77 -12.50
C ASP A 112 14.03 7.19 -12.44
N THR A 113 13.21 6.61 -13.30
CA THR A 113 11.77 6.88 -13.30
C THR A 113 11.06 5.93 -12.33
N TYR A 114 10.02 6.45 -11.69
CA TYR A 114 9.24 5.69 -10.73
C TYR A 114 7.76 6.04 -10.82
N THR A 115 6.96 5.19 -10.22
CA THR A 115 5.54 5.44 -9.92
C THR A 115 5.32 5.24 -8.45
N ILE A 116 4.80 6.27 -7.77
CA ILE A 116 4.40 6.20 -6.37
C ILE A 116 2.89 6.14 -6.27
N GLN A 117 2.39 5.30 -5.37
CA GLN A 117 0.96 5.12 -5.15
C GLN A 117 0.68 5.21 -3.66
N ARG A 118 -0.35 5.98 -3.31
CA ARG A 118 -0.78 6.17 -1.93
C ARG A 118 -1.27 4.87 -1.31
N GLY A 119 -1.07 4.70 -0.01
CA GLY A 119 -1.49 3.54 0.75
C GLY A 119 -2.55 3.84 1.80
N CYS A 120 -2.85 2.86 2.64
CA CYS A 120 -3.81 2.96 3.73
C CYS A 120 -3.29 2.20 4.94
N ASP A 121 -3.36 2.82 6.13
CA ASP A 121 -2.97 2.23 7.42
C ASP A 121 -4.03 1.29 7.99
N LYS A 122 -5.17 1.19 7.31
CA LYS A 122 -6.32 0.35 7.69
C LYS A 122 -7.11 0.86 8.89
N THR A 123 -6.86 2.06 9.38
CA THR A 123 -7.64 2.66 10.45
C THR A 123 -8.94 3.29 9.93
N LEU A 124 -9.96 3.39 10.79
CA LEU A 124 -11.18 4.12 10.47
C LEU A 124 -10.88 5.59 10.23
N ASN A 125 -9.98 6.17 11.00
CA ASN A 125 -9.60 7.59 10.87
C ASN A 125 -9.06 7.91 9.47
N MET A 126 -8.11 7.12 8.95
CA MET A 126 -7.59 7.33 7.60
C MET A 126 -8.65 7.07 6.53
N CYS A 127 -9.50 6.07 6.73
CA CYS A 127 -10.61 5.77 5.83
C CYS A 127 -11.61 6.94 5.71
N ASP A 128 -11.86 7.63 6.82
CA ASP A 128 -12.75 8.78 6.90
C ASP A 128 -12.09 10.07 6.38
N THR A 129 -11.02 10.49 7.04
CA THR A 129 -10.44 11.83 6.83
C THR A 129 -9.70 11.98 5.52
N VAL A 130 -9.08 10.89 5.03
CA VAL A 130 -8.26 10.91 3.81
C VAL A 130 -9.06 10.47 2.58
N TYR A 131 -9.88 9.44 2.72
CA TYR A 131 -10.58 8.82 1.59
C TYR A 131 -12.08 9.07 1.57
N GLY A 132 -12.71 9.57 2.66
CA GLY A 132 -14.15 9.77 2.77
C GLY A 132 -14.95 8.48 2.51
N ASN A 133 -14.40 7.32 2.91
CA ASN A 133 -14.87 6.01 2.47
C ASN A 133 -15.34 5.11 3.63
N THR A 134 -15.87 5.71 4.69
CA THR A 134 -16.32 4.99 5.90
C THR A 134 -17.38 3.94 5.64
N VAL A 135 -18.23 4.16 4.64
CA VAL A 135 -19.28 3.19 4.24
C VAL A 135 -18.71 1.84 3.78
N ASN A 136 -17.48 1.83 3.31
CA ASN A 136 -16.74 0.65 2.87
C ASN A 136 -15.63 0.25 3.85
N PHE A 137 -15.71 0.71 5.08
CA PHE A 137 -14.81 0.30 6.15
C PHE A 137 -15.19 -1.07 6.66
N HIS A 138 -14.33 -2.04 6.49
CA HIS A 138 -14.55 -3.44 6.87
C HIS A 138 -13.79 -3.84 8.15
N GLY A 139 -13.72 -2.95 9.11
CA GLY A 139 -13.24 -3.19 10.47
C GLY A 139 -14.36 -3.00 11.47
N PHE A 140 -14.14 -3.45 12.69
CA PHE A 140 -15.07 -3.29 13.81
C PHE A 140 -14.51 -2.22 14.75
N HIS A 141 -14.83 -0.96 14.49
CA HIS A 141 -14.29 0.19 15.24
C HIS A 141 -14.74 0.26 16.72
N THR A 142 -15.74 -0.53 17.08
CA THR A 142 -16.24 -0.67 18.45
C THR A 142 -16.15 -2.14 18.87
N ILE A 143 -14.98 -2.55 19.35
CA ILE A 143 -14.84 -3.85 20.00
C ILE A 143 -15.03 -3.62 21.51
N PRO A 144 -16.07 -4.20 22.17
CA PRO A 144 -16.19 -4.13 23.62
C PRO A 144 -14.97 -4.82 24.26
N LEU A 145 -14.32 -4.13 25.18
CA LEU A 145 -13.23 -4.68 26.01
C LEU A 145 -13.81 -5.45 27.18
#